data_6f107c6b20ccd94a093e5a8d1bfa79aa
#
_entry.id   6f107c6b20ccd94a093e5a8d1bfa79aa
#
_cell.length_a   1.000
_cell.length_b   1.000
_cell.length_c   1.000
_cell.angle_alpha   90.00
_cell.angle_beta   90.00
_cell.angle_gamma   90.00
#
_symmetry.space_group_name_H-M   'P 1'
#
loop_
_entity.id
_entity.type
_entity.pdbx_description
1 polymer ?
#
loop_
_entity_poly.entity_id
_entity_poly.type
_entity_poly.pdbx_seq_one_letter_code
_entity_poly.pdbx_strand_id
1 'polypeptide(L)'
;MQTPSGTPMRHYPSELVDLRSDTVTQPTPEMREAMAKASVGDDVLGDDPTVIELQEMVADIFGKEEALFVPSGTMSNAIAIRAQTEPGDEVITERYSHIYVYEGGGYAALSGCSIALVPGEGGIMNPADV
;
A
#
# COMPACT_ATOMS: atom_id res chain seq x y z
N MET A 1 24.61 -11.75 -13.11
CA MET A 1 23.31 -12.45 -13.31
C MET A 1 22.55 -11.74 -14.40
N GLN A 2 21.89 -12.44 -15.29
CA GLN A 2 21.05 -11.86 -16.36
C GLN A 2 19.60 -12.24 -16.11
N THR A 3 18.68 -11.37 -16.51
CA THR A 3 17.24 -11.70 -16.52
C THR A 3 16.97 -12.80 -17.56
N PRO A 4 15.84 -13.52 -17.49
CA PRO A 4 15.45 -14.52 -18.51
C PRO A 4 15.39 -13.95 -19.93
N SER A 5 15.21 -12.65 -20.09
CA SER A 5 15.23 -11.92 -21.38
C SER A 5 16.64 -11.56 -21.86
N GLY A 6 17.69 -11.92 -21.14
CA GLY A 6 19.08 -11.57 -21.46
C GLY A 6 19.45 -10.11 -21.15
N THR A 7 18.54 -9.34 -20.57
CA THR A 7 18.82 -7.95 -20.17
C THR A 7 19.76 -7.95 -18.95
N PRO A 8 20.87 -7.20 -18.96
CA PRO A 8 21.73 -7.11 -17.78
C PRO A 8 20.94 -6.55 -16.60
N MET A 9 21.03 -7.23 -15.45
CA MET A 9 20.49 -6.67 -14.22
C MET A 9 21.19 -5.36 -13.90
N ARG A 10 20.44 -4.29 -13.71
CA ARG A 10 20.99 -3.02 -13.27
C ARG A 10 21.57 -3.22 -11.86
N HIS A 11 22.87 -3.12 -11.75
CA HIS A 11 23.55 -3.14 -10.46
C HIS A 11 23.80 -1.71 -10.04
N TYR A 12 23.14 -1.26 -8.98
CA TYR A 12 23.42 0.05 -8.40
C TYR A 12 24.56 -0.10 -7.40
N PRO A 13 25.56 0.79 -7.42
CA PRO A 13 26.60 0.80 -6.41
C PRO A 13 25.95 0.91 -5.01
N SER A 14 26.48 0.15 -4.05
CA SER A 14 26.01 0.17 -2.65
C SER A 14 26.14 1.54 -1.96
N GLU A 15 26.91 2.44 -2.55
CA GLU A 15 27.15 3.80 -2.06
C GLU A 15 26.10 4.82 -2.56
N LEU A 16 25.22 4.42 -3.48
CA LEU A 16 24.19 5.30 -4.02
C LEU A 16 22.98 5.34 -3.09
N VAL A 17 22.67 6.52 -2.58
CA VAL A 17 21.39 6.76 -1.88
C VAL A 17 20.29 6.92 -2.93
N ASP A 18 19.40 5.95 -2.99
CA ASP A 18 18.28 5.93 -3.96
C ASP A 18 16.97 6.30 -3.26
N LEU A 19 16.51 7.53 -3.50
CA LEU A 19 15.28 8.09 -2.92
C LEU A 19 14.13 8.20 -3.93
N ARG A 20 14.17 7.46 -5.04
CA ARG A 20 13.14 7.53 -6.08
C ARG A 20 11.79 6.97 -5.62
N SER A 21 11.80 5.92 -4.80
CA SER A 21 10.59 5.25 -4.31
C SER A 21 10.96 4.28 -3.17
N ASP A 22 10.03 4.05 -2.26
CA ASP A 22 10.12 2.96 -1.26
C ASP A 22 10.26 1.59 -1.93
N THR A 23 9.71 1.41 -3.12
CA THR A 23 9.74 0.15 -3.86
C THR A 23 11.13 -0.29 -4.32
N VAL A 24 12.14 0.59 -4.29
CA VAL A 24 13.53 0.23 -4.60
C VAL A 24 14.31 -0.27 -3.38
N THR A 25 13.74 -0.17 -2.19
CA THR A 25 14.38 -0.64 -0.96
C THR A 25 14.56 -2.16 -0.96
N GLN A 26 15.58 -2.63 -0.27
CA GLN A 26 15.88 -4.05 -0.16
C GLN A 26 15.78 -4.49 1.30
N PRO A 27 15.26 -5.69 1.57
CA PRO A 27 15.25 -6.21 2.93
C PRO A 27 16.68 -6.43 3.43
N THR A 28 16.90 -6.12 4.70
CA THR A 28 18.19 -6.38 5.36
C THR A 28 18.45 -7.88 5.51
N PRO A 29 19.70 -8.31 5.83
CA PRO A 29 19.98 -9.71 6.12
C PRO A 29 19.09 -10.28 7.23
N GLU A 30 18.84 -9.51 8.29
CA GLU A 30 18.00 -9.89 9.42
C GLU A 30 16.54 -10.06 9.01
N MET A 31 16.02 -9.16 8.16
CA MET A 31 14.68 -9.29 7.58
C MET A 31 14.56 -10.57 6.74
N ARG A 32 15.58 -10.88 5.93
CA ARG A 32 15.59 -12.12 5.11
C ARG A 32 15.61 -13.37 5.99
N GLU A 33 16.36 -13.35 7.08
CA GLU A 33 16.41 -14.45 8.04
C GLU A 33 15.05 -14.62 8.75
N ALA A 34 14.43 -13.52 9.18
CA ALA A 34 13.10 -13.53 9.80
C ALA A 34 12.06 -14.13 8.85
N MET A 35 12.03 -13.69 7.57
CA MET A 35 11.14 -14.26 6.57
C MET A 35 11.36 -15.77 6.36
N ALA A 36 12.63 -16.23 6.34
CA ALA A 36 12.94 -17.63 6.13
C ALA A 36 12.56 -18.53 7.32
N LYS A 37 12.46 -17.98 8.52
CA LYS A 37 12.16 -18.70 9.77
C LYS A 37 10.73 -18.47 10.27
N ALA A 38 9.98 -17.59 9.63
CA ALA A 38 8.62 -17.26 10.07
C ALA A 38 7.75 -18.51 10.13
N SER A 39 7.00 -18.65 11.20
CA SER A 39 5.91 -19.62 11.26
C SER A 39 4.79 -19.16 10.37
N VAL A 40 4.22 -20.07 9.59
CA VAL A 40 3.13 -19.77 8.67
C VAL A 40 1.92 -20.65 8.97
N GLY A 41 0.74 -20.12 8.70
CA GLY A 41 -0.54 -20.79 8.78
C GLY A 41 -1.43 -20.38 7.61
N ASP A 42 -2.71 -20.72 7.68
CA ASP A 42 -3.67 -20.32 6.65
C ASP A 42 -4.34 -18.99 7.04
N ASP A 43 -3.99 -17.92 6.33
CA ASP A 43 -4.56 -16.60 6.57
C ASP A 43 -6.07 -16.53 6.25
N VAL A 44 -6.56 -17.35 5.32
CA VAL A 44 -8.00 -17.47 5.00
C VAL A 44 -8.78 -18.01 6.19
N LEU A 45 -8.18 -18.92 6.95
CA LEU A 45 -8.77 -19.47 8.18
C LEU A 45 -8.46 -18.60 9.41
N GLY A 46 -7.63 -17.58 9.26
CA GLY A 46 -7.23 -16.68 10.35
C GLY A 46 -6.30 -17.35 11.35
N ASP A 47 -5.46 -18.29 10.92
CA ASP A 47 -4.55 -19.02 11.80
C ASP A 47 -3.06 -18.86 11.46
N ASP A 48 -2.68 -17.91 10.58
CA ASP A 48 -1.27 -17.57 10.36
C ASP A 48 -0.72 -16.75 11.53
N PRO A 49 0.19 -17.33 12.36
CA PRO A 49 0.64 -16.66 13.57
C PRO A 49 1.48 -15.41 13.30
N THR A 50 2.18 -15.36 12.18
CA THR A 50 3.02 -14.20 11.82
C THR A 50 2.15 -13.02 11.32
N VAL A 51 1.09 -13.29 10.60
CA VAL A 51 0.11 -12.26 10.20
C VAL A 51 -0.63 -11.71 11.43
N ILE A 52 -1.07 -12.59 12.33
CA ILE A 52 -1.74 -12.19 13.59
C ILE A 52 -0.82 -11.28 14.41
N GLU A 53 0.43 -11.70 14.66
CA GLU A 53 1.41 -10.90 15.41
C GLU A 53 1.65 -9.53 14.77
N LEU A 54 1.75 -9.46 13.44
CA LEU A 54 1.92 -8.20 12.72
C LEU A 54 0.72 -7.27 12.93
N GLN A 55 -0.50 -7.78 12.81
CA GLN A 55 -1.73 -7.00 12.98
C GLN A 55 -1.86 -6.46 14.41
N GLU A 56 -1.64 -7.31 15.41
CA GLU A 56 -1.66 -6.90 16.82
C GLU A 56 -0.61 -5.83 17.12
N MET A 57 0.62 -6.02 16.65
CA MET A 57 1.71 -5.06 16.84
C MET A 57 1.38 -3.70 16.20
N VAL A 58 0.83 -3.68 15.00
CA VAL A 58 0.46 -2.43 14.31
C VAL A 58 -0.71 -1.76 15.02
N ALA A 59 -1.72 -2.50 15.45
CA ALA A 59 -2.83 -1.98 16.24
C ALA A 59 -2.34 -1.29 17.52
N ASP A 60 -1.44 -1.95 18.26
CA ASP A 60 -0.83 -1.41 19.47
C ASP A 60 -0.02 -0.13 19.24
N ILE A 61 0.82 -0.11 18.19
CA ILE A 61 1.63 1.07 17.85
C ILE A 61 0.76 2.30 17.57
N PHE A 62 -0.37 2.12 16.90
CA PHE A 62 -1.28 3.20 16.53
C PHE A 62 -2.41 3.43 17.55
N GLY A 63 -2.48 2.63 18.62
CA GLY A 63 -3.53 2.70 19.63
C GLY A 63 -4.92 2.49 19.04
N LYS A 64 -5.05 1.54 18.13
CA LYS A 64 -6.31 1.14 17.47
C LYS A 64 -6.77 -0.22 17.98
N GLU A 65 -8.05 -0.49 17.79
CA GLU A 65 -8.66 -1.76 18.22
C GLU A 65 -8.10 -2.93 17.41
N GLU A 66 -7.89 -2.73 16.11
CA GLU A 66 -7.43 -3.76 15.19
C GLU A 66 -6.63 -3.14 14.03
N ALA A 67 -5.89 -3.97 13.32
CA ALA A 67 -5.24 -3.67 12.05
C ALA A 67 -5.47 -4.83 11.09
N LEU A 68 -5.43 -4.55 9.80
CA LEU A 68 -5.59 -5.56 8.75
C LEU A 68 -4.36 -5.57 7.84
N PHE A 69 -3.70 -6.71 7.75
CA PHE A 69 -2.67 -6.94 6.73
C PHE A 69 -3.30 -7.17 5.37
N VAL A 70 -2.75 -6.52 4.34
CA VAL A 70 -3.13 -6.73 2.94
C VAL A 70 -1.88 -6.80 2.06
N PRO A 71 -1.89 -7.57 0.96
CA PRO A 71 -0.71 -7.81 0.14
C PRO A 71 -0.26 -6.61 -0.71
N SER A 72 -1.05 -5.53 -0.77
CA SER A 72 -0.69 -4.33 -1.54
C SER A 72 -1.34 -3.06 -1.01
N GLY A 73 -0.68 -1.91 -1.20
CA GLY A 73 -1.24 -0.60 -0.89
C GLY A 73 -2.50 -0.27 -1.71
N THR A 74 -2.57 -0.73 -2.96
CA THR A 74 -3.76 -0.60 -3.81
C THR A 74 -4.96 -1.31 -3.17
N MET A 75 -4.77 -2.52 -2.64
CA MET A 75 -5.84 -3.22 -1.92
C MET A 75 -6.23 -2.49 -0.63
N SER A 76 -5.26 -1.97 0.11
CA SER A 76 -5.50 -1.15 1.31
C SER A 76 -6.40 0.04 0.99
N ASN A 77 -6.07 0.82 -0.04
CA ASN A 77 -6.88 1.96 -0.47
C ASN A 77 -8.28 1.55 -0.93
N ALA A 78 -8.39 0.47 -1.70
CA ALA A 78 -9.69 -0.04 -2.15
C ALA A 78 -10.59 -0.44 -0.97
N ILE A 79 -10.06 -1.13 0.03
CA ILE A 79 -10.77 -1.50 1.25
C ILE A 79 -11.15 -0.26 2.05
N ALA A 80 -10.22 0.69 2.24
CA ALA A 80 -10.46 1.90 3.00
C ALA A 80 -11.59 2.75 2.39
N ILE A 81 -11.62 2.88 1.07
CA ILE A 81 -12.72 3.58 0.37
C ILE A 81 -14.01 2.78 0.54
N ARG A 82 -14.00 1.49 0.22
CA ARG A 82 -15.22 0.66 0.27
C ARG A 82 -15.85 0.57 1.65
N ALA A 83 -15.05 0.56 2.70
CA ALA A 83 -15.53 0.48 4.08
C ALA A 83 -16.21 1.77 4.58
N GLN A 84 -15.97 2.90 3.91
CA GLN A 84 -16.45 4.22 4.33
C GLN A 84 -17.46 4.84 3.34
N THR A 85 -17.80 4.15 2.25
CA THR A 85 -18.65 4.70 1.20
C THR A 85 -19.73 3.71 0.77
N GLU A 86 -20.81 4.27 0.20
CA GLU A 86 -21.85 3.52 -0.50
C GLU A 86 -21.79 3.84 -2.01
N PRO A 87 -22.30 2.96 -2.89
CA PRO A 87 -22.40 3.24 -4.31
C PRO A 87 -23.18 4.53 -4.58
N GLY A 88 -22.58 5.46 -5.32
CA GLY A 88 -23.13 6.78 -5.60
C GLY A 88 -22.48 7.90 -4.81
N ASP A 89 -21.69 7.59 -3.79
CA ASP A 89 -20.93 8.59 -3.04
C ASP A 89 -19.82 9.21 -3.91
N GLU A 90 -19.34 10.37 -3.47
CA GLU A 90 -18.24 11.08 -4.11
C GLU A 90 -17.05 11.20 -3.17
N VAL A 91 -15.88 10.83 -3.68
CA VAL A 91 -14.60 10.93 -2.97
C VAL A 91 -13.88 12.19 -3.45
N ILE A 92 -13.61 13.13 -2.55
CA ILE A 92 -12.84 14.34 -2.84
C ILE A 92 -11.36 14.02 -2.66
N THR A 93 -10.55 14.28 -3.67
CA THR A 93 -9.11 14.01 -3.60
C THR A 93 -8.29 14.97 -4.46
N GLU A 94 -7.00 15.08 -4.16
CA GLU A 94 -6.06 15.84 -4.98
C GLU A 94 -5.87 15.13 -6.33
N ARG A 95 -5.77 15.91 -7.43
CA ARG A 95 -5.76 15.41 -8.82
C ARG A 95 -4.64 14.44 -9.18
N TYR A 96 -3.55 14.41 -8.43
CA TYR A 96 -2.43 13.49 -8.62
C TYR A 96 -2.37 12.40 -7.55
N SER A 97 -3.40 12.27 -6.72
CA SER A 97 -3.46 11.22 -5.71
C SER A 97 -3.34 9.83 -6.33
N HIS A 98 -2.72 8.93 -5.61
CA HIS A 98 -2.44 7.58 -6.08
C HIS A 98 -3.71 6.82 -6.46
N ILE A 99 -4.78 6.94 -5.66
CA ILE A 99 -6.07 6.29 -5.89
C ILE A 99 -6.72 6.70 -7.23
N TYR A 100 -6.43 7.91 -7.72
CA TYR A 100 -6.96 8.39 -9.00
C TYR A 100 -6.05 8.01 -10.18
N VAL A 101 -4.72 8.19 -10.02
CA VAL A 101 -3.78 8.10 -11.15
C VAL A 101 -3.33 6.67 -11.42
N TYR A 102 -3.12 5.86 -10.37
CA TYR A 102 -2.37 4.60 -10.47
C TYR A 102 -3.16 3.33 -10.14
N GLU A 103 -4.37 3.44 -9.62
CA GLU A 103 -5.13 2.28 -9.12
C GLU A 103 -6.27 1.85 -10.05
N GLY A 104 -6.19 2.20 -11.35
CA GLY A 104 -7.10 1.69 -12.37
C GLY A 104 -8.59 2.05 -12.18
N GLY A 105 -8.89 3.11 -11.43
CA GLY A 105 -10.28 3.51 -11.16
C GLY A 105 -11.00 2.60 -10.15
N GLY A 106 -10.24 2.00 -9.22
CA GLY A 106 -10.77 1.10 -8.19
C GLY A 106 -11.91 1.71 -7.36
N TYR A 107 -11.86 3.01 -7.07
CA TYR A 107 -12.95 3.75 -6.41
C TYR A 107 -14.30 3.61 -7.12
N ALA A 108 -14.30 3.60 -8.44
CA ALA A 108 -15.51 3.42 -9.24
C ALA A 108 -15.85 1.92 -9.43
N ALA A 109 -14.86 1.12 -9.81
CA ALA A 109 -15.06 -0.29 -10.16
C ALA A 109 -15.45 -1.16 -8.95
N LEU A 110 -14.89 -0.89 -7.78
CA LEU A 110 -15.09 -1.71 -6.57
C LEU A 110 -16.06 -1.09 -5.57
N SER A 111 -16.12 0.24 -5.50
CA SER A 111 -16.95 0.96 -4.52
C SER A 111 -18.16 1.66 -5.14
N GLY A 112 -18.18 1.84 -6.47
CA GLY A 112 -19.28 2.54 -7.15
C GLY A 112 -19.27 4.05 -6.90
N CYS A 113 -18.14 4.62 -6.50
CA CYS A 113 -18.01 6.04 -6.18
C CYS A 113 -17.64 6.87 -7.41
N SER A 114 -18.04 8.14 -7.40
CA SER A 114 -17.46 9.17 -8.24
C SER A 114 -16.24 9.81 -7.57
N ILE A 115 -15.47 10.61 -8.33
CA ILE A 115 -14.35 11.35 -7.78
C ILE A 115 -14.50 12.85 -8.12
N ALA A 116 -14.35 13.70 -7.10
CA ALA A 116 -14.17 15.13 -7.25
C ALA A 116 -12.69 15.47 -7.10
N LEU A 117 -12.10 15.99 -8.18
CA LEU A 117 -10.68 16.36 -8.19
C LEU A 117 -10.51 17.83 -7.81
N VAL A 118 -9.71 18.05 -6.78
CA VAL A 118 -9.29 19.39 -6.37
C VAL A 118 -7.82 19.63 -6.73
N PRO A 119 -7.42 20.88 -7.03
CA PRO A 119 -6.03 21.20 -7.24
C PRO A 119 -5.24 21.05 -5.94
N GLY A 120 -3.95 20.74 -6.07
CA GLY A 120 -3.02 20.69 -4.95
C GLY A 120 -1.68 21.29 -5.32
N GLU A 121 -0.96 21.76 -4.33
CA GLU A 121 0.43 22.19 -4.47
C GLU A 121 1.32 21.18 -3.71
N GLY A 122 2.16 20.44 -4.44
CA GLY A 122 2.96 19.35 -3.87
C GLY A 122 2.13 18.23 -3.22
N GLY A 123 0.91 17.99 -3.71
CA GLY A 123 -0.02 16.99 -3.17
C GLY A 123 -0.88 17.48 -1.99
N ILE A 124 -0.73 18.73 -1.57
CA ILE A 124 -1.48 19.32 -0.47
C ILE A 124 -2.70 20.07 -1.03
N MET A 125 -3.89 19.68 -0.62
CA MET A 125 -5.14 20.36 -0.96
C MET A 125 -5.32 21.63 -0.09
N ASN A 126 -5.82 22.70 -0.72
CA ASN A 126 -6.26 23.85 0.05
C ASN A 126 -7.67 23.58 0.58
N PRO A 127 -7.93 23.75 1.90
CA PRO A 127 -9.27 23.56 2.46
C PRO A 127 -10.36 24.43 1.82
N ALA A 128 -10.01 25.55 1.21
CA ALA A 128 -10.96 26.41 0.50
C ALA A 128 -11.42 25.84 -0.86
N ASP A 129 -10.73 24.81 -1.38
CA ASP A 129 -11.07 24.14 -2.63
C ASP A 129 -11.91 22.87 -2.41
N VAL A 130 -12.14 22.49 -1.17
CA VAL A 130 -13.02 21.40 -0.71
C VAL A 130 -14.36 21.97 -0.24
#